data_3345fe3d56ca4e75ae5c7d7b2207af59
#
_entry.id   3345fe3d56ca4e75ae5c7d7b2207af59
#
_cell.length_a   1.000
_cell.length_b   1.000
_cell.length_c   1.000
_cell.angle_alpha   90.00
_cell.angle_beta   90.00
_cell.angle_gamma   90.00
#
_symmetry.space_group_name_H-M   'P 1'
#
loop_
_entity.id
_entity.type
_entity.pdbx_description
1 polymer ?
#
loop_
_entity_poly.entity_id
_entity_poly.type
_entity_poly.pdbx_seq_one_letter_code
_entity_poly.pdbx_strand_id
1 'polypeptide(L)'
;MKQVKLFLLAAFSLLSVSVFAHDRTDSIKVYGECGMCKKRIEKAAAIDGVKKVDWNVDTKMLVVTYNSEKTTLDAIQQKITAVGHDTEKYTANDNVYNKLPGCCHYDRKPAADGQKKSDAGSKEAAHNHN
;
A
#
# COMPACT_ATOMS: atom_id res chain seq x y z
N MET A 1 46.72 40.73 -2.97
CA MET A 1 45.29 40.76 -3.36
C MET A 1 44.86 39.66 -4.33
N LYS A 2 45.76 38.96 -4.98
CA LYS A 2 45.42 37.87 -5.90
C LYS A 2 45.19 36.52 -5.23
N GLN A 3 45.65 36.34 -3.98
CA GLN A 3 45.58 35.06 -3.26
C GLN A 3 44.21 34.83 -2.55
N VAL A 4 43.50 35.89 -2.22
CA VAL A 4 42.21 35.78 -1.48
C VAL A 4 41.07 35.30 -2.37
N LYS A 5 41.15 35.53 -3.69
CA LYS A 5 40.14 35.08 -4.63
C LYS A 5 40.15 33.57 -4.93
N LEU A 6 41.28 32.90 -4.73
CA LEU A 6 41.39 31.48 -4.94
C LEU A 6 40.79 30.67 -3.75
N PHE A 7 40.80 31.24 -2.54
CA PHE A 7 40.27 30.55 -1.35
C PHE A 7 38.73 30.56 -1.29
N LEU A 8 38.08 31.52 -1.95
CA LEU A 8 36.61 31.60 -1.98
C LEU A 8 35.97 30.63 -2.97
N LEU A 9 36.69 30.15 -3.96
CA LEU A 9 36.20 29.16 -4.92
C LEU A 9 36.32 27.71 -4.42
N ALA A 10 37.20 27.46 -3.46
CA ALA A 10 37.38 26.11 -2.89
C ALA A 10 36.37 25.77 -1.79
N ALA A 11 35.69 26.75 -1.21
CA ALA A 11 34.73 26.54 -0.12
C ALA A 11 33.31 26.16 -0.58
N PHE A 12 33.02 26.25 -1.91
CA PHE A 12 31.68 25.97 -2.43
C PHE A 12 31.47 24.53 -2.89
N SER A 13 32.48 23.68 -2.78
CA SER A 13 32.48 22.32 -3.37
C SER A 13 32.05 21.20 -2.42
N LEU A 14 31.61 21.46 -1.19
CA LEU A 14 31.38 20.43 -0.17
C LEU A 14 29.96 20.35 0.37
N LEU A 15 28.97 20.91 -0.34
CA LEU A 15 27.56 20.56 -0.09
C LEU A 15 27.14 19.39 -1.00
N SER A 16 27.80 18.26 -0.84
CA SER A 16 27.23 17.00 -1.31
C SER A 16 26.05 16.70 -0.39
N VAL A 17 24.87 17.14 -0.78
CA VAL A 17 23.61 16.70 -0.15
C VAL A 17 23.52 15.20 -0.43
N SER A 18 23.87 14.40 0.54
CA SER A 18 23.57 12.97 0.52
C SER A 18 22.04 12.84 0.50
N VAL A 19 21.47 12.69 -0.67
CA VAL A 19 20.08 12.30 -0.82
C VAL A 19 20.01 10.85 -0.33
N PHE A 20 19.72 10.66 0.94
CA PHE A 20 19.41 9.34 1.46
C PHE A 20 18.13 8.88 0.77
N ALA A 21 18.24 7.83 -0.03
CA ALA A 21 17.08 7.16 -0.58
C ALA A 21 16.31 6.52 0.59
N HIS A 22 15.14 7.06 0.93
CA HIS A 22 14.27 6.56 1.99
C HIS A 22 13.38 5.42 1.48
N ASP A 23 13.94 4.59 0.61
CA ASP A 23 13.26 3.42 0.09
C ASP A 23 13.24 2.30 1.13
N ARG A 24 12.04 1.77 1.36
CA ARG A 24 11.81 0.62 2.21
C ARG A 24 11.23 -0.51 1.38
N THR A 25 11.58 -1.73 1.75
CA THR A 25 10.96 -2.94 1.21
C THR A 25 10.37 -3.73 2.36
N ASP A 26 9.07 -3.95 2.29
CA ASP A 26 8.32 -4.74 3.26
C ASP A 26 7.65 -5.93 2.57
N SER A 27 7.44 -6.99 3.33
CA SER A 27 6.72 -8.18 2.90
C SER A 27 5.59 -8.45 3.87
N ILE A 28 4.35 -8.48 3.36
CA ILE A 28 3.13 -8.66 4.15
C ILE A 28 2.22 -9.70 3.54
N LYS A 29 1.40 -10.33 4.35
CA LYS A 29 0.36 -11.22 3.86
C LYS A 29 -0.82 -10.43 3.31
N VAL A 30 -1.24 -10.78 2.09
CA VAL A 30 -2.44 -10.26 1.44
C VAL A 30 -3.26 -11.44 0.92
N TYR A 31 -4.52 -11.48 1.29
CA TYR A 31 -5.42 -12.59 0.98
C TYR A 31 -6.00 -12.44 -0.43
N GLY A 32 -5.86 -13.49 -1.20
CA GLY A 32 -6.32 -13.59 -2.58
C GLY A 32 -6.20 -15.03 -3.05
N GLU A 33 -6.72 -15.34 -4.24
CA GLU A 33 -6.79 -16.73 -4.72
C GLU A 33 -6.02 -16.95 -6.02
N CYS A 34 -6.15 -16.07 -6.99
CA CYS A 34 -5.73 -16.33 -8.36
C CYS A 34 -4.99 -15.16 -9.02
N GLY A 35 -4.59 -15.36 -10.29
CA GLY A 35 -3.91 -14.34 -11.09
C GLY A 35 -4.72 -13.05 -11.30
N MET A 36 -6.04 -13.12 -11.29
CA MET A 36 -6.89 -11.90 -11.32
C MET A 36 -6.78 -11.11 -10.01
N CYS A 37 -6.66 -11.79 -8.87
CA CYS A 37 -6.39 -11.17 -7.58
C CYS A 37 -5.02 -10.49 -7.61
N LYS A 38 -4.00 -11.17 -8.16
CA LYS A 38 -2.65 -10.58 -8.31
C LYS A 38 -2.72 -9.24 -9.01
N LYS A 39 -3.36 -9.16 -10.16
CA LYS A 39 -3.50 -7.91 -10.92
C LYS A 39 -4.21 -6.82 -10.13
N ARG A 40 -5.27 -7.17 -9.41
CA ARG A 40 -6.06 -6.22 -8.60
C ARG A 40 -5.27 -5.72 -7.41
N ILE A 41 -4.61 -6.62 -6.68
CA ILE A 41 -3.78 -6.30 -5.51
C ILE A 41 -2.63 -5.38 -5.91
N GLU A 42 -1.88 -5.76 -6.95
CA GLU A 42 -0.73 -4.99 -7.42
C GLU A 42 -1.13 -3.61 -7.95
N LYS A 43 -2.24 -3.52 -8.68
CA LYS A 43 -2.77 -2.23 -9.15
C LYS A 43 -3.20 -1.33 -7.97
N ALA A 44 -3.84 -1.88 -6.97
CA ALA A 44 -4.27 -1.13 -5.79
C ALA A 44 -3.09 -0.65 -4.94
N ALA A 45 -2.05 -1.46 -4.83
CA ALA A 45 -0.82 -1.14 -4.10
C ALA A 45 0.08 -0.11 -4.81
N ALA A 46 -0.05 0.04 -6.12
CA ALA A 46 0.79 0.92 -6.94
C ALA A 46 0.37 2.40 -6.83
N ILE A 47 0.34 2.92 -5.61
CA ILE A 47 0.05 4.33 -5.32
C ILE A 47 1.30 5.20 -5.43
N ASP A 48 1.14 6.53 -5.37
CA ASP A 48 2.29 7.44 -5.41
C ASP A 48 3.30 7.11 -4.31
N GLY A 49 4.57 7.10 -4.66
CA GLY A 49 5.67 6.70 -3.79
C GLY A 49 6.01 5.21 -3.81
N VAL A 50 5.17 4.35 -4.38
CA VAL A 50 5.47 2.93 -4.56
C VAL A 50 6.28 2.71 -5.83
N LYS A 51 7.39 2.00 -5.71
CA LYS A 51 8.35 1.73 -6.81
C LYS A 51 8.23 0.33 -7.39
N LYS A 52 7.93 -0.64 -6.55
CA LYS A 52 7.82 -2.05 -6.94
C LYS A 52 6.76 -2.75 -6.12
N VAL A 53 5.99 -3.59 -6.79
CA VAL A 53 4.96 -4.44 -6.17
C VAL A 53 5.02 -5.82 -6.81
N ASP A 54 5.03 -6.86 -5.99
CA ASP A 54 4.94 -8.23 -6.43
C ASP A 54 4.18 -9.08 -5.41
N TRP A 55 2.99 -9.58 -5.80
CA TRP A 55 2.20 -10.48 -4.98
C TRP A 55 2.32 -11.91 -5.48
N ASN A 56 2.71 -12.81 -4.62
CA ASN A 56 2.88 -14.21 -4.94
C ASN A 56 1.59 -15.00 -4.67
N VAL A 57 1.07 -15.64 -5.72
CA VAL A 57 -0.19 -16.40 -5.67
C VAL A 57 -0.11 -17.61 -4.72
N ASP A 58 1.03 -18.26 -4.63
CA ASP A 58 1.19 -19.48 -3.83
C ASP A 58 1.39 -19.18 -2.36
N THR A 59 2.27 -18.24 -2.06
CA THR A 59 2.61 -17.86 -0.67
C THR A 59 1.67 -16.82 -0.07
N LYS A 60 0.88 -16.12 -0.92
CA LYS A 60 0.02 -14.99 -0.53
C LYS A 60 0.81 -13.81 0.07
N MET A 61 2.09 -13.74 -0.21
CA MET A 61 2.96 -12.65 0.25
C MET A 61 3.05 -11.55 -0.80
N LEU A 62 2.88 -10.33 -0.36
CA LEU A 62 3.13 -9.11 -1.12
C LEU A 62 4.47 -8.53 -0.72
N VAL A 63 5.39 -8.41 -1.67
CA VAL A 63 6.62 -7.65 -1.52
C VAL A 63 6.44 -6.29 -2.17
N VAL A 64 6.63 -5.23 -1.40
CA VAL A 64 6.44 -3.86 -1.85
C VAL A 64 7.64 -3.00 -1.50
N THR A 65 8.18 -2.28 -2.50
CA THR A 65 9.23 -1.27 -2.30
C THR A 65 8.65 0.12 -2.52
N TYR A 66 8.82 1.00 -1.56
CA TYR A 66 8.24 2.33 -1.58
C TYR A 66 9.12 3.37 -0.89
N ASN A 67 8.95 4.63 -1.26
CA ASN A 67 9.57 5.75 -0.58
C ASN A 67 8.77 6.11 0.67
N SER A 68 9.39 5.94 1.85
CA SER A 68 8.75 6.16 3.16
C SER A 68 8.44 7.62 3.48
N GLU A 69 8.97 8.57 2.71
CA GLU A 69 8.61 9.98 2.81
C GLU A 69 7.33 10.32 2.05
N LYS A 70 6.97 9.52 1.05
CA LYS A 70 5.79 9.74 0.20
C LYS A 70 4.58 8.93 0.62
N THR A 71 4.78 7.71 1.13
CA THR A 71 3.69 6.82 1.52
C THR A 71 4.10 5.92 2.68
N THR A 72 3.14 5.19 3.22
CA THR A 72 3.35 4.26 4.32
C THR A 72 2.82 2.88 3.96
N LEU A 73 3.31 1.84 4.62
CA LEU A 73 2.79 0.49 4.47
C LEU A 73 1.30 0.40 4.83
N ASP A 74 0.86 1.18 5.83
CA ASP A 74 -0.55 1.25 6.21
C ASP A 74 -1.43 1.82 5.09
N ALA A 75 -1.00 2.90 4.44
CA ALA A 75 -1.71 3.49 3.30
C ALA A 75 -1.82 2.50 2.14
N ILE A 76 -0.77 1.75 1.86
CA ILE A 76 -0.76 0.70 0.83
C ILE A 76 -1.78 -0.41 1.18
N GLN A 77 -1.78 -0.90 2.42
CA GLN A 77 -2.72 -1.91 2.88
C GLN A 77 -4.18 -1.44 2.81
N GLN A 78 -4.45 -0.19 3.17
CA GLN A 78 -5.80 0.39 3.07
C GLN A 78 -6.29 0.46 1.62
N LYS A 79 -5.42 0.77 0.66
CA LYS A 79 -5.76 0.73 -0.77
C LYS A 79 -6.10 -0.67 -1.25
N ILE A 80 -5.39 -1.67 -0.78
CA ILE A 80 -5.65 -3.07 -1.10
C ILE A 80 -7.00 -3.52 -0.53
N THR A 81 -7.30 -3.18 0.72
CA THR A 81 -8.59 -3.52 1.34
C THR A 81 -9.77 -2.79 0.70
N ALA A 82 -9.55 -1.58 0.20
CA ALA A 82 -10.59 -0.84 -0.53
C ALA A 82 -11.06 -1.53 -1.81
N VAL A 83 -10.26 -2.41 -2.39
CA VAL A 83 -10.62 -3.21 -3.57
C VAL A 83 -11.04 -4.65 -3.24
N GLY A 84 -11.22 -4.97 -1.97
CA GLY A 84 -11.83 -6.23 -1.51
C GLY A 84 -10.87 -7.30 -1.01
N HIS A 85 -9.58 -7.02 -0.85
CA HIS A 85 -8.59 -7.98 -0.36
C HIS A 85 -8.17 -7.68 1.08
N ASP A 86 -8.34 -8.67 1.97
CA ASP A 86 -7.84 -8.58 3.34
C ASP A 86 -6.31 -8.52 3.34
N THR A 87 -5.76 -7.75 4.24
CA THR A 87 -4.32 -7.69 4.49
C THR A 87 -3.99 -8.19 5.89
N GLU A 88 -2.71 -8.29 6.18
CA GLU A 88 -2.23 -8.66 7.50
C GLU A 88 -2.86 -7.79 8.60
N LYS A 89 -2.95 -6.48 8.39
CA LYS A 89 -3.44 -5.52 9.38
C LYS A 89 -4.91 -5.16 9.22
N TYR A 90 -5.42 -5.11 8.00
CA TYR A 90 -6.76 -4.59 7.69
C TYR A 90 -7.65 -5.66 7.06
N THR A 91 -8.95 -5.52 7.29
CA THR A 91 -10.00 -6.37 6.71
C THR A 91 -10.80 -5.57 5.69
N ALA A 92 -11.02 -6.11 4.51
CA ALA A 92 -11.83 -5.48 3.48
C ALA A 92 -13.31 -5.44 3.90
N ASN A 93 -14.05 -4.44 3.41
CA ASN A 93 -15.49 -4.36 3.61
C ASN A 93 -16.20 -5.55 2.94
N ASP A 94 -17.15 -6.16 3.63
CA ASP A 94 -17.86 -7.34 3.16
C ASP A 94 -18.59 -7.08 1.83
N ASN A 95 -19.17 -5.89 1.66
CA ASN A 95 -19.85 -5.53 0.41
C ASN A 95 -18.90 -5.45 -0.77
N VAL A 96 -17.66 -4.98 -0.55
CA VAL A 96 -16.65 -4.91 -1.60
C VAL A 96 -16.13 -6.31 -1.92
N TYR A 97 -15.85 -7.12 -0.91
CA TYR A 97 -15.47 -8.52 -1.08
C TYR A 97 -16.53 -9.31 -1.86
N ASN A 98 -17.81 -9.17 -1.51
CA ASN A 98 -18.91 -9.89 -2.15
C ASN A 98 -19.10 -9.52 -3.63
N LYS A 99 -18.61 -8.36 -4.05
CA LYS A 99 -18.62 -7.93 -5.46
C LYS A 99 -17.43 -8.42 -6.27
N LEU A 100 -16.47 -9.09 -5.66
CA LEU A 100 -15.35 -9.69 -6.39
C LEU A 100 -15.87 -10.77 -7.34
N PRO A 101 -15.22 -10.98 -8.51
CA PRO A 101 -15.48 -12.14 -9.35
C PRO A 101 -15.36 -13.45 -8.56
N GLY A 102 -16.15 -14.47 -8.91
CA GLY A 102 -16.18 -15.74 -8.18
C GLY A 102 -14.82 -16.40 -7.98
N CYS A 103 -13.92 -16.30 -8.98
CA CYS A 103 -12.53 -16.79 -8.88
C CYS A 103 -11.67 -16.03 -7.87
N CYS A 104 -12.11 -14.86 -7.38
CA CYS A 104 -11.43 -14.04 -6.40
C CYS A 104 -12.02 -14.15 -4.99
N HIS A 105 -13.01 -15.01 -4.78
CA HIS A 105 -13.56 -15.31 -3.44
C HIS A 105 -12.59 -16.24 -2.70
N TYR A 106 -11.62 -15.62 -2.04
CA TYR A 106 -10.63 -16.27 -1.20
C TYR A 106 -11.18 -16.54 0.20
N ASP A 107 -10.55 -17.44 0.94
CA ASP A 107 -10.85 -17.64 2.36
C ASP A 107 -10.42 -16.42 3.16
N ARG A 108 -11.41 -15.74 3.74
CA ARG A 108 -11.21 -14.51 4.49
C ARG A 108 -10.32 -14.74 5.72
N LYS A 109 -9.59 -13.69 6.08
CA LYS A 109 -8.85 -13.67 7.33
C LYS A 109 -9.78 -13.93 8.51
N PRO A 110 -9.42 -14.82 9.48
CA PRO A 110 -10.19 -15.00 10.70
C PRO A 110 -10.42 -13.67 11.40
N ALA A 111 -11.62 -13.41 11.89
CA ALA A 111 -11.92 -12.22 12.67
C ALA A 111 -11.03 -12.23 13.92
N ALA A 112 -10.06 -11.34 13.98
CA ALA A 112 -9.34 -11.05 15.20
C ALA A 112 -10.22 -10.12 16.04
N ASP A 113 -10.53 -10.53 17.27
CA ASP A 113 -11.21 -9.68 18.24
C ASP A 113 -10.47 -8.34 18.35
N GLY A 114 -11.11 -7.26 17.90
CA GLY A 114 -10.62 -5.89 18.06
C GLY A 114 -10.16 -5.13 16.83
N GLN A 115 -10.29 -5.65 15.60
CA GLN A 115 -9.94 -4.86 14.41
C GLN A 115 -11.09 -3.95 14.01
N LYS A 116 -10.81 -2.65 14.11
CA LYS A 116 -11.68 -1.56 13.67
C LYS A 116 -12.01 -1.72 12.18
N LYS A 117 -13.27 -2.01 11.86
CA LYS A 117 -13.79 -1.91 10.50
C LYS A 117 -13.53 -0.49 10.00
N SER A 118 -12.86 -0.36 8.90
CA SER A 118 -12.79 0.92 8.21
C SER A 118 -14.12 1.12 7.49
N ASP A 119 -15.09 1.67 8.21
CA ASP A 119 -16.33 2.15 7.62
C ASP A 119 -16.04 3.42 6.81
N ALA A 120 -15.75 3.24 5.53
CA ALA A 120 -15.91 4.31 4.55
C ALA A 120 -17.41 4.39 4.27
N GLY A 121 -18.07 5.42 4.83
CA GLY A 121 -19.51 5.60 4.90
C GLY A 121 -20.30 5.25 3.65
N SER A 122 -21.20 4.31 3.79
CA SER A 122 -22.42 4.23 3.01
C SER A 122 -23.54 4.81 3.85
N LYS A 123 -24.02 5.98 3.45
CA LYS A 123 -25.32 6.49 3.90
C LYS A 123 -26.36 5.52 3.36
N GLU A 124 -26.90 4.74 4.23
CA GLU A 124 -28.07 3.91 3.99
C GLU A 124 -29.31 4.81 3.88
N ALA A 125 -29.87 4.86 2.67
CA ALA A 125 -31.18 5.44 2.46
C ALA A 125 -32.22 4.45 2.99
N ALA A 126 -32.86 4.80 4.09
CA ALA A 126 -33.98 4.07 4.64
C ALA A 126 -35.13 4.04 3.60
N HIS A 127 -35.47 2.86 3.08
CA HIS A 127 -36.72 2.64 2.35
C HIS A 127 -37.78 2.19 3.35
N ASN A 128 -38.66 3.13 3.63
CA ASN A 128 -39.86 2.87 4.42
C ASN A 128 -40.94 2.36 3.44
N HIS A 129 -41.36 1.11 3.57
CA HIS A 129 -42.55 0.59 2.94
C HIS A 129 -43.66 0.52 3.97
N ASN A 130 -44.66 1.37 3.73
CA ASN A 130 -46.00 1.22 4.27
C ASN A 130 -46.84 0.50 3.22
#